data_2dc8357a1a44c0e7a338e21961395588
#
_entry.id   2dc8357a1a44c0e7a338e21961395588
#
_cell.length_a   1.000
_cell.length_b   1.000
_cell.length_c   1.000
_cell.angle_alpha   90.00
_cell.angle_beta   90.00
_cell.angle_gamma   90.00
#
_symmetry.space_group_name_H-M   'P 1'
#
loop_
_entity.id
_entity.type
_entity.pdbx_description
1 polymer ?
#
loop_
_entity_poly.entity_id
_entity_poly.type
_entity_poly.pdbx_seq_one_letter_code
_entity_poly.pdbx_strand_id
1 'polypeptide(L)'
;SLIVSELGNKRNRISAFMLPASRLEKFVARYLILTIGLPLAAGIGYAAGDLLQMAANQVVFGYCRSSVAIFVVTLHDMLPRLSLNFGDTLLALELMVWFPHSLFLIAGTLFRRHAWVLSNLLMFVLSTLLSTAVLWGAKTLFYSLAPDGIYSVGVITAPWAIVLYMMALAAVIAFNYWVAYRIYSRMQAVNNKWFNL
;
A
#
# COMPACT_ATOMS: atom_id res chain seq x y z
N SER A 1 -2.22 -7.88 -7.27
CA SER A 1 -2.44 -6.58 -7.86
C SER A 1 -3.37 -6.68 -9.05
N LEU A 2 -4.51 -6.02 -8.94
CA LEU A 2 -5.55 -6.00 -9.98
C LEU A 2 -5.09 -5.29 -11.26
N ILE A 3 -4.06 -4.41 -11.19
CA ILE A 3 -3.54 -3.64 -12.34
C ILE A 3 -3.17 -4.53 -13.52
N VAL A 4 -2.68 -5.72 -13.24
CA VAL A 4 -2.17 -6.65 -14.26
C VAL A 4 -2.96 -7.95 -14.31
N SER A 5 -3.88 -8.20 -13.38
CA SER A 5 -4.67 -9.44 -13.35
C SER A 5 -5.53 -9.60 -14.62
N GLU A 6 -6.09 -8.52 -15.14
CA GLU A 6 -6.79 -8.51 -16.42
C GLU A 6 -5.87 -8.84 -17.61
N LEU A 7 -4.58 -8.50 -17.52
CA LEU A 7 -3.58 -8.83 -18.52
C LEU A 7 -3.11 -10.29 -18.44
N GLY A 8 -3.56 -11.05 -17.46
CA GLY A 8 -3.35 -12.50 -17.39
C GLY A 8 -4.01 -13.25 -18.55
N ASN A 9 -5.14 -12.74 -19.05
CA ASN A 9 -5.83 -13.33 -20.21
C ASN A 9 -5.27 -12.77 -21.53
N LYS A 10 -4.98 -13.67 -22.51
CA LYS A 10 -4.43 -13.30 -23.81
C LYS A 10 -5.33 -12.32 -24.59
N ARG A 11 -6.65 -12.51 -24.56
CA ARG A 11 -7.61 -11.62 -25.24
C ARG A 11 -7.57 -10.21 -24.68
N ASN A 12 -7.64 -10.08 -23.36
CA ASN A 12 -7.66 -8.77 -22.69
C ASN A 12 -6.34 -8.02 -22.88
N ARG A 13 -5.21 -8.74 -23.00
CA ARG A 13 -3.92 -8.12 -23.35
C ARG A 13 -3.92 -7.54 -24.75
N ILE A 14 -4.36 -8.32 -25.74
CA ILE A 14 -4.40 -7.87 -27.13
C ILE A 14 -5.27 -6.63 -27.22
N SER A 15 -6.48 -6.64 -26.67
CA SER A 15 -7.37 -5.48 -26.69
C SER A 15 -6.76 -4.26 -25.99
N ALA A 16 -6.12 -4.45 -24.83
CA ALA A 16 -5.48 -3.36 -24.09
C ALA A 16 -4.28 -2.75 -24.84
N PHE A 17 -3.49 -3.56 -25.55
CA PHE A 17 -2.37 -3.04 -26.34
C PHE A 17 -2.78 -2.44 -27.69
N MET A 18 -3.94 -2.85 -28.21
CA MET A 18 -4.52 -2.28 -29.46
C MET A 18 -5.13 -0.89 -29.27
N LEU A 19 -5.41 -0.45 -28.06
CA LEU A 19 -5.92 0.90 -27.81
C LEU A 19 -4.92 1.96 -28.27
N PRO A 20 -5.37 3.01 -28.99
CA PRO A 20 -4.52 4.08 -29.50
C PRO A 20 -4.14 5.07 -28.38
N ALA A 21 -3.40 4.60 -27.40
CA ALA A 21 -2.91 5.40 -26.28
C ALA A 21 -1.47 5.01 -25.95
N SER A 22 -0.68 5.92 -25.44
CA SER A 22 0.70 5.65 -25.02
C SER A 22 0.75 4.64 -23.89
N ARG A 23 1.87 3.94 -23.73
CA ARG A 23 2.06 2.95 -22.64
C ARG A 23 1.96 3.61 -21.27
N LEU A 24 2.44 4.85 -21.16
CA LEU A 24 2.38 5.62 -19.92
C LEU A 24 0.92 5.98 -19.58
N GLU A 25 0.14 6.47 -20.52
CA GLU A 25 -1.28 6.79 -20.31
C GLU A 25 -2.06 5.55 -19.83
N LYS A 26 -1.84 4.41 -20.47
CA LYS A 26 -2.49 3.14 -20.08
C LYS A 26 -2.09 2.72 -18.65
N PHE A 27 -0.83 2.88 -18.30
CA PHE A 27 -0.35 2.56 -16.96
C PHE A 27 -0.95 3.50 -15.91
N VAL A 28 -0.88 4.82 -16.16
CA VAL A 28 -1.41 5.83 -15.25
C VAL A 28 -2.93 5.71 -15.10
N ALA A 29 -3.67 5.51 -16.18
CA ALA A 29 -5.13 5.33 -16.11
C ALA A 29 -5.51 4.14 -15.22
N ARG A 30 -4.86 2.99 -15.39
CA ARG A 30 -5.08 1.80 -14.55
C ARG A 30 -4.69 2.04 -13.11
N TYR A 31 -3.56 2.71 -12.89
CA TYR A 31 -3.09 3.09 -11.57
C TYR A 31 -4.12 3.96 -10.85
N LEU A 32 -4.64 5.01 -11.50
CA LEU A 32 -5.64 5.90 -10.93
C LEU A 32 -6.96 5.19 -10.63
N ILE A 33 -7.44 4.36 -11.56
CA ILE A 33 -8.66 3.59 -11.34
C ILE A 33 -8.54 2.68 -10.11
N LEU A 34 -7.41 2.04 -9.91
CA LEU A 34 -7.22 1.10 -8.80
C LEU A 34 -6.84 1.79 -7.48
N THR A 35 -6.08 2.87 -7.54
CA THR A 35 -5.62 3.57 -6.34
C THR A 35 -6.66 4.54 -5.80
N ILE A 36 -7.46 5.15 -6.67
CA ILE A 36 -8.48 6.13 -6.28
C ILE A 36 -9.88 5.57 -6.52
N GLY A 37 -10.14 5.04 -7.70
CA GLY A 37 -11.48 4.61 -8.10
C GLY A 37 -12.01 3.45 -7.26
N LEU A 38 -11.19 2.43 -7.01
CA LEU A 38 -11.61 1.26 -6.23
C LEU A 38 -11.87 1.60 -4.75
N PRO A 39 -11.00 2.35 -4.02
CA PRO A 39 -11.30 2.79 -2.67
C PRO A 39 -12.54 3.69 -2.58
N LEU A 40 -12.75 4.59 -3.55
CA LEU A 40 -13.95 5.41 -3.59
C LEU A 40 -15.21 4.56 -3.80
N ALA A 41 -15.19 3.62 -4.75
CA ALA A 41 -16.30 2.70 -4.97
C ALA A 41 -16.58 1.83 -3.73
N ALA A 42 -15.53 1.34 -3.07
CA ALA A 42 -15.65 0.58 -1.83
C ALA A 42 -16.22 1.43 -0.69
N GLY A 43 -15.79 2.68 -0.55
CA GLY A 43 -16.32 3.64 0.42
C GLY A 43 -17.80 3.93 0.21
N ILE A 44 -18.21 4.18 -1.04
CA ILE A 44 -19.63 4.38 -1.39
C ILE A 44 -20.43 3.11 -1.10
N GLY A 45 -19.92 1.94 -1.48
CA GLY A 45 -20.57 0.66 -1.19
C GLY A 45 -20.73 0.40 0.31
N TYR A 46 -19.69 0.71 1.10
CA TYR A 46 -19.75 0.60 2.55
C TYR A 46 -20.77 1.56 3.17
N ALA A 47 -20.82 2.81 2.73
CA ALA A 47 -21.81 3.79 3.19
C ALA A 47 -23.25 3.36 2.84
N ALA A 48 -23.47 2.85 1.63
CA ALA A 48 -24.77 2.33 1.22
C ALA A 48 -25.19 1.10 2.07
N GLY A 49 -24.23 0.19 2.33
CA GLY A 49 -24.44 -0.96 3.23
C GLY A 49 -24.79 -0.54 4.66
N ASP A 50 -24.12 0.48 5.19
CA ASP A 50 -24.40 1.03 6.53
C ASP A 50 -25.82 1.63 6.61
N LEU A 51 -26.26 2.37 5.58
CA LEU A 51 -27.62 2.90 5.51
C LEU A 51 -28.69 1.77 5.49
N LEU A 52 -28.44 0.70 4.73
CA LEU A 52 -29.34 -0.46 4.71
C LEU A 52 -29.37 -1.16 6.06
N GLN A 53 -28.23 -1.32 6.72
CA GLN A 53 -28.12 -1.89 8.05
C GLN A 53 -28.86 -1.03 9.09
N MET A 54 -28.73 0.30 9.01
CA MET A 54 -29.47 1.22 9.89
C MET A 54 -30.98 1.07 9.72
N ALA A 55 -31.46 1.01 8.47
CA ALA A 55 -32.87 0.84 8.18
C ALA A 55 -33.40 -0.52 8.72
N ALA A 56 -32.65 -1.60 8.51
CA ALA A 56 -33.01 -2.92 9.03
C ALA A 56 -33.05 -2.94 10.56
N ASN A 57 -32.05 -2.36 11.23
CA ASN A 57 -32.01 -2.27 12.69
C ASN A 57 -33.16 -1.45 13.26
N GLN A 58 -33.54 -0.37 12.59
CA GLN A 58 -34.70 0.44 13.00
C GLN A 58 -35.99 -0.37 12.93
N VAL A 59 -36.19 -1.17 11.90
CA VAL A 59 -37.40 -1.99 11.72
C VAL A 59 -37.46 -3.16 12.72
N VAL A 60 -36.32 -3.84 12.95
CA VAL A 60 -36.28 -5.08 13.74
C VAL A 60 -36.12 -4.78 15.24
N PHE A 61 -35.30 -3.82 15.61
CA PHE A 61 -34.87 -3.57 16.99
C PHE A 61 -35.30 -2.20 17.53
N GLY A 62 -35.88 -1.33 16.72
CA GLY A 62 -36.33 -0.02 17.12
C GLY A 62 -35.21 1.00 17.41
N TYR A 63 -33.97 0.70 17.02
CA TYR A 63 -32.84 1.63 17.17
C TYR A 63 -32.10 1.83 15.85
N CYS A 64 -31.52 3.03 15.68
CA CYS A 64 -30.75 3.41 14.50
C CYS A 64 -29.31 3.71 14.92
N ARG A 65 -28.37 2.90 14.48
CA ARG A 65 -26.94 3.04 14.81
C ARG A 65 -26.07 2.85 13.56
N SER A 66 -25.30 3.87 13.22
CA SER A 66 -24.41 3.85 12.06
C SER A 66 -23.03 3.30 12.47
N SER A 67 -22.53 2.31 11.74
CA SER A 67 -21.17 1.80 11.90
C SER A 67 -20.14 2.83 11.46
N VAL A 68 -20.45 3.63 10.43
CA VAL A 68 -19.61 4.74 9.96
C VAL A 68 -19.48 5.80 11.04
N ALA A 69 -20.61 6.22 11.68
CA ALA A 69 -20.57 7.20 12.75
C ALA A 69 -19.75 6.73 13.95
N ILE A 70 -19.91 5.46 14.35
CA ILE A 70 -19.10 4.85 15.43
C ILE A 70 -17.61 4.88 15.07
N PHE A 71 -17.26 4.49 13.85
CA PHE A 71 -15.88 4.49 13.39
C PHE A 71 -15.28 5.90 13.43
N VAL A 72 -15.99 6.92 12.91
CA VAL A 72 -15.54 8.31 12.90
C VAL A 72 -15.34 8.85 14.32
N VAL A 73 -16.29 8.59 15.22
CA VAL A 73 -16.19 9.02 16.63
C VAL A 73 -15.01 8.33 17.32
N THR A 74 -14.88 7.01 17.13
CA THR A 74 -13.75 6.25 17.70
C THR A 74 -12.41 6.77 17.18
N LEU A 75 -12.32 7.05 15.89
CA LEU A 75 -11.11 7.61 15.28
C LEU A 75 -10.80 9.01 15.84
N HIS A 76 -11.81 9.86 15.95
CA HIS A 76 -11.68 11.20 16.53
C HIS A 76 -11.18 11.16 17.98
N ASP A 77 -11.67 10.20 18.77
CA ASP A 77 -11.28 10.04 20.18
C ASP A 77 -9.87 9.39 20.34
N MET A 78 -9.45 8.59 19.36
CA MET A 78 -8.13 7.95 19.35
C MET A 78 -7.01 8.88 18.88
N LEU A 79 -7.26 9.72 17.87
CA LEU A 79 -6.25 10.59 17.26
C LEU A 79 -5.52 11.49 18.28
N PRO A 80 -6.20 12.20 19.21
CA PRO A 80 -5.53 13.01 20.23
C PRO A 80 -4.70 12.18 21.21
N ARG A 81 -5.12 10.92 21.48
CA ARG A 81 -4.42 10.03 22.42
C ARG A 81 -3.10 9.48 21.85
N LEU A 82 -3.00 9.43 20.53
CA LEU A 82 -1.78 8.98 19.86
C LEU A 82 -0.66 10.03 19.90
N SER A 83 -0.97 11.30 20.30
CA SER A 83 0.00 12.42 20.39
C SER A 83 0.99 12.47 19.21
N LEU A 84 0.53 12.05 18.02
CA LEU A 84 1.37 11.98 16.83
C LEU A 84 1.65 13.40 16.33
N ASN A 85 2.91 13.73 16.21
CA ASN A 85 3.34 14.92 15.48
C ASN A 85 3.03 14.74 13.98
N PHE A 86 2.96 15.85 13.24
CA PHE A 86 2.72 15.81 11.78
C PHE A 86 3.70 14.88 11.05
N GLY A 87 4.98 14.90 11.42
CA GLY A 87 6.00 14.01 10.86
C GLY A 87 5.73 12.53 11.12
N ASP A 88 5.34 12.16 12.34
CA ASP A 88 5.02 10.79 12.72
C ASP A 88 3.79 10.27 11.95
N THR A 89 2.79 11.14 11.73
CA THR A 89 1.59 10.80 10.96
C THR A 89 1.93 10.54 9.49
N LEU A 90 2.75 11.40 8.88
CA LEU A 90 3.21 11.21 7.50
C LEU A 90 4.02 9.93 7.37
N LEU A 91 4.94 9.67 8.29
CA LEU A 91 5.74 8.46 8.30
C LEU A 91 4.86 7.20 8.42
N ALA A 92 3.85 7.23 9.29
CA ALA A 92 2.91 6.13 9.44
C ALA A 92 2.12 5.89 8.14
N LEU A 93 1.68 6.95 7.44
CA LEU A 93 1.00 6.86 6.14
C LEU A 93 1.92 6.28 5.06
N GLU A 94 3.17 6.72 4.98
CA GLU A 94 4.15 6.16 4.04
C GLU A 94 4.38 4.67 4.29
N LEU A 95 4.61 4.27 5.53
CA LEU A 95 4.86 2.89 5.90
C LEU A 95 3.64 1.99 5.72
N MET A 96 2.45 2.44 6.13
CA MET A 96 1.27 1.59 6.14
C MET A 96 0.51 1.56 4.81
N VAL A 97 0.60 2.62 4.01
CA VAL A 97 -0.17 2.74 2.78
C VAL A 97 0.70 2.70 1.54
N TRP A 98 1.62 3.67 1.40
CA TRP A 98 2.35 3.86 0.15
C TRP A 98 3.42 2.80 -0.10
N PHE A 99 4.15 2.39 0.93
CA PHE A 99 5.21 1.39 0.78
C PHE A 99 4.64 0.01 0.41
N PRO A 100 3.67 -0.58 1.15
CA PRO A 100 3.05 -1.83 0.74
C PRO A 100 2.38 -1.74 -0.64
N HIS A 101 1.71 -0.62 -0.95
CA HIS A 101 1.09 -0.41 -2.25
C HIS A 101 2.12 -0.46 -3.39
N SER A 102 3.29 0.17 -3.21
CA SER A 102 4.37 0.15 -4.22
C SER A 102 4.92 -1.26 -4.44
N LEU A 103 5.07 -2.06 -3.39
CA LEU A 103 5.52 -3.45 -3.48
C LEU A 103 4.49 -4.35 -4.17
N PHE A 104 3.20 -4.19 -3.84
CA PHE A 104 2.13 -4.90 -4.52
C PHE A 104 2.06 -4.55 -6.01
N LEU A 105 2.39 -3.31 -6.38
CA LEU A 105 2.44 -2.89 -7.76
C LEU A 105 3.55 -3.61 -8.52
N ILE A 106 4.80 -3.64 -7.97
CA ILE A 106 5.90 -4.39 -8.57
C ILE A 106 5.54 -5.86 -8.70
N ALA A 107 5.12 -6.48 -7.62
CA ALA A 107 4.79 -7.89 -7.61
C ALA A 107 3.72 -8.24 -8.65
N GLY A 108 2.71 -7.37 -8.79
CA GLY A 108 1.67 -7.56 -9.78
C GLY A 108 2.11 -7.36 -11.22
N THR A 109 3.07 -6.48 -11.47
CA THR A 109 3.65 -6.32 -12.82
C THR A 109 4.63 -7.44 -13.15
N LEU A 110 5.31 -7.99 -12.15
CA LEU A 110 6.30 -9.05 -12.31
C LEU A 110 5.65 -10.41 -12.58
N PHE A 111 4.64 -10.79 -11.78
CA PHE A 111 4.02 -12.10 -11.86
C PHE A 111 2.81 -12.09 -12.80
N ARG A 112 2.83 -13.00 -13.77
CA ARG A 112 1.77 -13.17 -14.76
C ARG A 112 0.71 -14.18 -14.34
N ARG A 113 1.15 -15.31 -13.75
CA ARG A 113 0.26 -16.36 -13.26
C ARG A 113 0.23 -16.32 -11.74
N HIS A 114 -0.97 -16.51 -11.17
CA HIS A 114 -1.18 -16.50 -9.72
C HIS A 114 -0.63 -15.22 -9.03
N ALA A 115 -0.67 -14.08 -9.75
CA ALA A 115 -0.11 -12.82 -9.29
C ALA A 115 -0.57 -12.45 -7.86
N TRP A 116 -1.84 -12.77 -7.52
CA TRP A 116 -2.37 -12.53 -6.19
C TRP A 116 -1.63 -13.31 -5.09
N VAL A 117 -1.45 -14.62 -5.27
CA VAL A 117 -0.77 -15.48 -4.27
C VAL A 117 0.71 -15.10 -4.15
N LEU A 118 1.38 -14.97 -5.31
CA LEU A 118 2.81 -14.66 -5.36
C LEU A 118 3.11 -13.25 -4.83
N SER A 119 2.21 -12.28 -5.05
CA SER A 119 2.36 -10.94 -4.48
C SER A 119 2.25 -10.95 -2.96
N ASN A 120 1.28 -11.70 -2.39
CA ASN A 120 1.16 -11.83 -0.94
C ASN A 120 2.36 -12.57 -0.33
N LEU A 121 2.83 -13.63 -0.98
CA LEU A 121 4.03 -14.36 -0.54
C LEU A 121 5.27 -13.46 -0.56
N LEU A 122 5.47 -12.72 -1.65
CA LEU A 122 6.57 -11.78 -1.77
C LEU A 122 6.51 -10.69 -0.70
N MET A 123 5.31 -10.14 -0.44
CA MET A 123 5.09 -9.15 0.63
C MET A 123 5.44 -9.72 2.00
N PHE A 124 5.00 -10.95 2.29
CA PHE A 124 5.30 -11.62 3.56
C PHE A 124 6.82 -11.81 3.74
N VAL A 125 7.50 -12.31 2.72
CA VAL A 125 8.96 -12.51 2.77
C VAL A 125 9.70 -11.18 2.90
N LEU A 126 9.36 -10.18 2.09
CA LEU A 126 10.02 -8.87 2.14
C LEU A 126 9.76 -8.14 3.47
N SER A 127 8.54 -8.18 3.99
CA SER A 127 8.23 -7.55 5.28
C SER A 127 8.96 -8.22 6.43
N THR A 128 9.08 -9.55 6.40
CA THR A 128 9.83 -10.31 7.41
C THR A 128 11.32 -10.00 7.33
N LEU A 129 11.91 -9.99 6.15
CA LEU A 129 13.32 -9.66 5.94
C LEU A 129 13.62 -8.21 6.36
N LEU A 130 12.74 -7.27 5.98
CA LEU A 130 12.92 -5.86 6.32
C LEU A 130 12.79 -5.64 7.83
N SER A 131 11.79 -6.23 8.48
CA SER A 131 11.62 -6.11 9.92
C SER A 131 12.79 -6.71 10.69
N THR A 132 13.29 -7.87 10.28
CA THR A 132 14.48 -8.48 10.92
C THR A 132 15.73 -7.66 10.69
N ALA A 133 15.94 -7.11 9.49
CA ALA A 133 17.07 -6.23 9.18
C ALA A 133 17.02 -4.93 9.99
N VAL A 134 15.85 -4.32 10.12
CA VAL A 134 15.65 -3.10 10.93
C VAL A 134 15.88 -3.39 12.41
N LEU A 135 15.34 -4.49 12.94
CA LEU A 135 15.56 -4.88 14.33
C LEU A 135 17.05 -5.17 14.62
N TRP A 136 17.71 -5.87 13.70
CA TRP A 136 19.14 -6.17 13.85
C TRP A 136 20.00 -4.92 13.72
N GLY A 137 19.70 -4.05 12.76
CA GLY A 137 20.39 -2.77 12.59
C GLY A 137 20.16 -1.82 13.76
N ALA A 138 18.93 -1.73 14.28
CA ALA A 138 18.62 -0.97 15.49
C ALA A 138 19.40 -1.51 16.69
N LYS A 139 19.38 -2.84 16.88
CA LYS A 139 20.14 -3.49 17.95
C LYS A 139 21.64 -3.16 17.89
N THR A 140 22.27 -3.32 16.73
CA THR A 140 23.70 -3.02 16.56
C THR A 140 24.01 -1.55 16.78
N LEU A 141 23.17 -0.64 16.29
CA LEU A 141 23.31 0.79 16.48
C LEU A 141 23.18 1.16 17.98
N PHE A 142 22.20 0.59 18.68
CA PHE A 142 22.02 0.82 20.11
C PHE A 142 23.24 0.36 20.91
N TYR A 143 23.78 -0.83 20.64
CA TYR A 143 24.97 -1.32 21.33
C TYR A 143 26.22 -0.50 21.03
N SER A 144 26.35 0.08 19.84
CA SER A 144 27.49 0.92 19.46
C SER A 144 27.42 2.33 20.05
N LEU A 145 26.21 2.87 20.25
CA LEU A 145 25.99 4.25 20.72
C LEU A 145 25.84 4.34 22.26
N ALA A 146 25.50 3.27 22.92
CA ALA A 146 25.30 3.23 24.37
C ALA A 146 25.95 2.00 25.00
N PRO A 147 27.30 1.93 25.03
CA PRO A 147 28.02 0.82 25.62
C PRO A 147 27.73 0.66 27.13
N ASP A 148 27.33 1.73 27.84
CA ASP A 148 27.06 1.73 29.28
C ASP A 148 25.59 1.44 29.63
N GLY A 149 24.78 0.94 28.69
CA GLY A 149 23.40 0.50 28.95
C GLY A 149 22.38 1.61 29.22
N ILE A 150 22.77 2.86 29.11
CA ILE A 150 21.83 4.03 29.17
C ILE A 150 21.25 4.24 27.80
N TYR A 151 20.10 3.66 27.55
CA TYR A 151 19.36 3.79 26.30
C TYR A 151 18.80 5.20 26.13
N SER A 152 19.54 6.09 25.47
CA SER A 152 18.97 7.34 25.03
C SER A 152 18.13 7.10 23.76
N VAL A 153 16.84 6.92 23.92
CA VAL A 153 15.85 6.84 22.83
C VAL A 153 15.86 8.11 21.96
N GLY A 154 16.54 9.17 22.43
CA GLY A 154 16.59 10.48 21.81
C GLY A 154 17.17 10.55 20.39
N VAL A 155 18.00 9.59 19.96
CA VAL A 155 18.60 9.63 18.60
C VAL A 155 17.57 9.29 17.53
N ILE A 156 16.65 8.36 17.80
CA ILE A 156 15.63 7.93 16.82
C ILE A 156 14.49 8.95 16.75
N THR A 157 14.25 9.68 17.84
CA THR A 157 13.20 10.71 17.91
C THR A 157 13.68 12.09 17.46
N ALA A 158 14.95 12.24 17.07
CA ALA A 158 15.46 13.50 16.57
C ALA A 158 14.74 13.89 15.28
N PRO A 159 14.20 15.10 15.16
CA PRO A 159 13.40 15.51 13.97
C PRO A 159 14.12 15.31 12.63
N TRP A 160 15.43 15.55 12.61
CA TRP A 160 16.25 15.35 11.40
C TRP A 160 16.35 13.88 10.98
N ALA A 161 16.37 12.93 11.93
CA ALA A 161 16.45 11.50 11.64
C ALA A 161 15.13 11.00 11.03
N ILE A 162 14.00 11.49 11.53
CA ILE A 162 12.67 11.20 10.96
C ILE A 162 12.59 11.72 9.53
N VAL A 163 13.02 12.96 9.27
CA VAL A 163 13.02 13.54 7.92
C VAL A 163 13.90 12.72 6.96
N LEU A 164 15.10 12.34 7.37
CA LEU A 164 15.99 11.50 6.55
C LEU A 164 15.36 10.14 6.24
N TYR A 165 14.72 9.52 7.23
CA TYR A 165 14.04 8.25 7.05
C TYR A 165 12.86 8.36 6.08
N MET A 166 12.04 9.40 6.20
CA MET A 166 10.93 9.68 5.28
C MET A 166 11.44 9.90 3.85
N MET A 167 12.52 10.68 3.67
CA MET A 167 13.12 10.90 2.35
C MET A 167 13.66 9.60 1.73
N ALA A 168 14.33 8.78 2.53
CA ALA A 168 14.84 7.49 2.08
C ALA A 168 13.69 6.56 1.68
N LEU A 169 12.63 6.49 2.47
CA LEU A 169 11.46 5.68 2.19
C LEU A 169 10.72 6.17 0.93
N ALA A 170 10.53 7.49 0.80
CA ALA A 170 9.93 8.09 -0.40
C ALA A 170 10.75 7.78 -1.67
N ALA A 171 12.08 7.81 -1.58
CA ALA A 171 12.95 7.43 -2.68
C ALA A 171 12.78 5.94 -3.07
N VAL A 172 12.66 5.04 -2.09
CA VAL A 172 12.39 3.61 -2.33
C VAL A 172 11.01 3.42 -2.97
N ILE A 173 10.00 4.12 -2.50
CA ILE A 173 8.65 4.07 -3.07
C ILE A 173 8.68 4.55 -4.52
N ALA A 174 9.32 5.69 -4.81
CA ALA A 174 9.46 6.22 -6.16
C ALA A 174 10.22 5.25 -7.09
N PHE A 175 11.30 4.64 -6.59
CA PHE A 175 12.05 3.62 -7.30
C PHE A 175 11.16 2.39 -7.61
N ASN A 176 10.35 1.95 -6.67
CA ASN A 176 9.42 0.85 -6.86
C ASN A 176 8.39 1.15 -7.98
N TYR A 177 7.83 2.36 -8.00
CA TYR A 177 6.92 2.79 -9.08
C TYR A 177 7.63 2.85 -10.44
N TRP A 178 8.85 3.34 -10.48
CA TRP A 178 9.64 3.37 -11.70
C TRP A 178 9.94 1.98 -12.24
N VAL A 179 10.34 1.04 -11.38
CA VAL A 179 10.58 -0.36 -11.73
C VAL A 179 9.31 -1.01 -12.26
N ALA A 180 8.18 -0.82 -11.57
CA ALA A 180 6.89 -1.35 -12.01
C ALA A 180 6.50 -0.82 -13.40
N TYR A 181 6.69 0.48 -13.66
CA TYR A 181 6.48 1.06 -14.97
C TYR A 181 7.43 0.50 -16.04
N ARG A 182 8.70 0.31 -15.72
CA ARG A 182 9.69 -0.29 -16.65
C ARG A 182 9.30 -1.71 -17.03
N ILE A 183 8.89 -2.53 -16.08
CA ILE A 183 8.39 -3.89 -16.35
C ILE A 183 7.15 -3.82 -17.24
N TYR A 184 6.17 -2.98 -16.87
CA TYR A 184 4.95 -2.79 -17.64
C TYR A 184 5.21 -2.34 -19.07
N SER A 185 6.14 -1.39 -19.27
CA SER A 185 6.48 -0.86 -20.60
C SER A 185 7.17 -1.87 -21.51
N ARG A 186 7.78 -2.92 -20.94
CA ARG A 186 8.44 -4.01 -21.69
C ARG A 186 7.57 -5.23 -21.89
N MET A 187 6.35 -5.25 -21.32
CA MET A 187 5.42 -6.35 -21.49
C MET A 187 5.09 -6.59 -22.95
N GLN A 188 5.17 -7.86 -23.38
CA GLN A 188 4.78 -8.31 -24.70
C GLN A 188 3.37 -8.91 -24.68
N ALA A 189 2.58 -8.64 -25.73
CA ALA A 189 1.22 -9.16 -25.88
C ALA A 189 1.20 -10.70 -25.94
N VAL A 190 2.23 -11.30 -26.53
CA VAL A 190 2.34 -12.74 -26.73
C VAL A 190 3.63 -13.23 -26.08
N ASN A 191 3.53 -13.69 -24.85
CA ASN A 191 4.64 -14.34 -24.15
C ASN A 191 4.08 -15.46 -23.25
N ASN A 192 4.69 -16.66 -23.30
CA ASN A 192 4.28 -17.80 -22.47
C ASN A 192 5.08 -17.94 -21.16
N LYS A 193 5.94 -16.99 -20.85
CA LYS A 193 6.75 -17.02 -19.64
C LYS A 193 5.92 -16.73 -18.38
N TRP A 194 6.37 -17.21 -17.24
CA TRP A 194 5.75 -16.97 -15.93
C TRP A 194 5.98 -15.54 -15.42
N PHE A 195 7.09 -14.94 -15.86
CA PHE A 195 7.49 -13.58 -15.50
C PHE A 195 7.38 -12.65 -16.70
N ASN A 196 7.13 -11.40 -16.47
CA ASN A 196 7.08 -10.33 -17.48
C ASN A 196 8.45 -9.64 -17.69
N LEU A 197 9.52 -10.41 -17.56
CA LEU A 197 10.91 -9.92 -17.78
C LEU A 197 11.35 -10.18 -19.23
#